data_8ddd9ab4958ea28721dc72bb80383b00
#
_entry.id   8ddd9ab4958ea28721dc72bb80383b00
#
_cell.length_a   1.000
_cell.length_b   1.000
_cell.length_c   1.000
_cell.angle_alpha   90.00
_cell.angle_beta   90.00
_cell.angle_gamma   90.00
#
_symmetry.space_group_name_H-M   'P 1'
#
loop_
_entity.id
_entity.type
_entity.pdbx_description
1 polymer ?
#
loop_
_entity_poly.entity_id
_entity_poly.type
_entity_poly.pdbx_seq_one_letter_code
_entity_poly.pdbx_strand_id
1 'polypeptide(L)'
;INYRTLKPERDGLFCERIFGPTKDWECHCGKYKRIRYKGIVCDKCGVEVTRSKVRRDRMGHIELAAPVSHIWYFKGIPSRMGLILDISPRSLEKVLYFANYIVLDAGDTPLVKKQLLSEGEYIEARDKYGSGFKVGMGATAIKALLEEIDLSALTAELRAELKEVSGQRKIRAVRRLEVCEAFLKSGNRPEWMILDVVPVIPPEPVSYTHLRAHETAANL
;
A
#
# COMPACT_ATOMS: atom_id res chain seq x y z
N ILE A 1 21.24 -10.08 9.64
CA ILE A 1 22.52 -10.84 9.65
C ILE A 1 22.83 -11.21 11.10
N ASN A 2 23.22 -12.47 11.31
CA ASN A 2 23.63 -12.93 12.63
C ASN A 2 24.97 -12.27 13.02
N TYR A 3 25.01 -11.54 14.13
CA TYR A 3 26.21 -10.79 14.56
C TYR A 3 27.42 -11.68 14.93
N ARG A 4 27.16 -12.95 15.34
CA ARG A 4 28.22 -13.91 15.74
C ARG A 4 28.83 -14.60 14.54
N THR A 5 28.01 -15.04 13.59
CA THR A 5 28.46 -15.85 12.44
C THR A 5 28.65 -15.04 11.16
N LEU A 6 28.21 -13.79 11.15
CA LEU A 6 28.16 -12.86 10.01
C LEU A 6 27.43 -13.45 8.78
N LYS A 7 26.59 -14.45 9.01
CA LYS A 7 25.78 -15.07 7.96
C LYS A 7 24.35 -14.50 7.96
N PRO A 8 23.70 -14.45 6.79
CA PRO A 8 22.30 -14.08 6.71
C PRO A 8 21.41 -14.99 7.56
N GLU A 9 20.50 -14.38 8.30
CA GLU A 9 19.49 -15.13 9.05
C GLU A 9 18.38 -15.61 8.14
N ARG A 10 17.75 -16.72 8.53
CA ARG A 10 16.63 -17.30 7.80
C ARG A 10 15.42 -16.36 7.90
N ASP A 11 14.73 -16.15 6.77
CA ASP A 11 13.53 -15.31 6.63
C ASP A 11 13.74 -13.82 6.99
N GLY A 12 14.98 -13.38 7.09
CA GLY A 12 15.36 -11.99 7.27
C GLY A 12 15.57 -11.24 5.96
N LEU A 13 15.92 -9.95 6.05
CA LEU A 13 16.11 -9.06 4.90
C LEU A 13 17.32 -9.46 3.99
N PHE A 14 18.18 -10.36 4.45
CA PHE A 14 19.32 -10.88 3.70
C PHE A 14 19.22 -12.39 3.46
N CYS A 15 18.07 -12.99 3.70
CA CYS A 15 17.86 -14.44 3.65
C CYS A 15 18.31 -15.05 2.32
N GLU A 16 19.16 -16.10 2.39
CA GLU A 16 19.64 -16.82 1.20
C GLU A 16 18.55 -17.67 0.55
N ARG A 17 17.55 -18.10 1.31
CA ARG A 17 16.41 -18.85 0.78
C ARG A 17 15.52 -17.98 -0.12
N ILE A 18 15.32 -16.71 0.25
CA ILE A 18 14.48 -15.77 -0.50
C ILE A 18 15.26 -15.16 -1.67
N PHE A 19 16.46 -14.63 -1.42
CA PHE A 19 17.21 -13.84 -2.37
C PHE A 19 18.29 -14.62 -3.12
N GLY A 20 18.62 -15.84 -2.68
CA GLY A 20 19.67 -16.66 -3.26
C GLY A 20 20.93 -16.73 -2.42
N PRO A 21 21.88 -17.60 -2.79
CA PRO A 21 23.09 -17.87 -2.03
C PRO A 21 24.06 -16.67 -2.05
N THR A 22 24.86 -16.54 -0.99
CA THR A 22 25.92 -15.52 -0.91
C THR A 22 27.17 -15.88 -1.69
N LYS A 23 27.39 -17.20 -1.95
CA LYS A 23 28.50 -17.71 -2.74
C LYS A 23 27.98 -18.48 -3.94
N ASP A 24 28.70 -18.37 -5.06
CA ASP A 24 28.34 -19.09 -6.29
C ASP A 24 28.30 -20.59 -6.07
N TRP A 25 27.20 -21.21 -6.48
CA TRP A 25 27.02 -22.67 -6.48
C TRP A 25 27.13 -23.33 -5.09
N GLU A 26 26.94 -22.60 -4.02
CA GLU A 26 26.98 -23.10 -2.65
C GLU A 26 25.69 -22.81 -1.91
N CYS A 27 25.06 -23.80 -1.27
CA CYS A 27 23.93 -23.59 -0.40
C CYS A 27 24.39 -23.12 1.00
N HIS A 28 23.49 -22.53 1.78
CA HIS A 28 23.80 -21.97 3.11
C HIS A 28 24.44 -22.97 4.07
N CYS A 29 23.96 -24.23 4.11
CA CYS A 29 24.48 -25.27 5.00
C CYS A 29 25.76 -25.96 4.46
N GLY A 30 26.16 -25.67 3.23
CA GLY A 30 27.36 -26.28 2.61
C GLY A 30 27.20 -27.70 2.12
N LYS A 31 25.99 -28.28 2.11
CA LYS A 31 25.74 -29.63 1.58
C LYS A 31 26.04 -29.71 0.09
N TYR A 32 25.65 -28.71 -0.67
CA TYR A 32 25.92 -28.58 -2.10
C TYR A 32 26.87 -27.43 -2.34
N LYS A 33 28.01 -27.67 -3.02
CA LYS A 33 29.09 -26.68 -3.22
C LYS A 33 29.62 -26.60 -4.64
N ARG A 34 28.98 -27.26 -5.60
CA ARG A 34 29.53 -27.34 -6.97
C ARG A 34 28.49 -27.06 -8.02
N ILE A 35 28.93 -26.55 -9.17
CA ILE A 35 28.10 -26.23 -10.34
C ILE A 35 27.24 -27.39 -10.83
N ARG A 36 27.66 -28.62 -10.64
CA ARG A 36 26.91 -29.84 -11.02
C ARG A 36 25.54 -29.93 -10.33
N TYR A 37 25.35 -29.19 -9.23
CA TYR A 37 24.10 -29.16 -8.48
C TYR A 37 23.26 -27.90 -8.81
N LYS A 38 23.57 -27.23 -9.92
CA LYS A 38 22.84 -26.05 -10.40
C LYS A 38 21.32 -26.28 -10.42
N GLY A 39 20.57 -25.35 -9.85
CA GLY A 39 19.10 -25.38 -9.83
C GLY A 39 18.48 -26.27 -8.76
N ILE A 40 19.28 -27.02 -8.01
CA ILE A 40 18.78 -27.87 -6.92
C ILE A 40 18.46 -26.96 -5.71
N VAL A 41 17.29 -27.14 -5.14
CA VAL A 41 16.93 -26.55 -3.85
C VAL A 41 17.38 -27.51 -2.76
N CYS A 42 18.21 -27.01 -1.84
CA CYS A 42 18.74 -27.84 -0.76
C CYS A 42 17.62 -28.27 0.19
N ASP A 43 17.46 -29.57 0.40
CA ASP A 43 16.50 -30.19 1.32
C ASP A 43 16.70 -29.78 2.79
N LYS A 44 17.95 -29.48 3.18
CA LYS A 44 18.29 -29.08 4.56
C LYS A 44 18.06 -27.59 4.87
N CYS A 45 18.52 -26.70 3.98
CA CYS A 45 18.47 -25.25 4.23
C CYS A 45 17.51 -24.49 3.31
N GLY A 46 16.93 -25.13 2.29
CA GLY A 46 15.98 -24.53 1.36
C GLY A 46 16.59 -23.52 0.38
N VAL A 47 17.91 -23.39 0.34
CA VAL A 47 18.60 -22.46 -0.57
C VAL A 47 18.83 -23.11 -1.93
N GLU A 48 18.46 -22.40 -2.99
CA GLU A 48 18.72 -22.82 -4.37
C GLU A 48 20.20 -22.68 -4.71
N VAL A 49 20.77 -23.71 -5.32
CA VAL A 49 22.18 -23.69 -5.78
C VAL A 49 22.25 -22.95 -7.10
N THR A 50 22.60 -21.68 -7.06
CA THR A 50 22.71 -20.78 -8.21
C THR A 50 23.87 -19.80 -8.01
N ARG A 51 24.05 -18.88 -8.95
CA ARG A 51 25.04 -17.80 -8.80
C ARG A 51 24.60 -16.77 -7.77
N SER A 52 25.51 -16.22 -7.02
CA SER A 52 25.25 -15.13 -6.05
C SER A 52 24.70 -13.86 -6.70
N LYS A 53 24.94 -13.65 -8.00
CA LYS A 53 24.43 -12.52 -8.78
C LYS A 53 22.89 -12.34 -8.68
N VAL A 54 22.15 -13.44 -8.49
CA VAL A 54 20.68 -13.39 -8.36
C VAL A 54 20.24 -12.57 -7.15
N ARG A 55 21.08 -12.38 -6.15
CA ARG A 55 20.82 -11.50 -4.98
C ARG A 55 20.73 -10.01 -5.33
N ARG A 56 21.11 -9.63 -6.54
CA ARG A 56 20.97 -8.26 -7.06
C ARG A 56 19.64 -8.04 -7.75
N ASP A 57 18.99 -9.11 -8.18
CA ASP A 57 17.79 -9.05 -9.04
C ASP A 57 16.53 -9.54 -8.34
N ARG A 58 16.65 -10.47 -7.38
CA ARG A 58 15.49 -11.04 -6.68
C ARG A 58 14.95 -10.09 -5.64
N MET A 59 13.68 -9.72 -5.80
CA MET A 59 12.92 -8.97 -4.81
C MET A 59 12.21 -9.91 -3.84
N GLY A 60 12.05 -9.46 -2.60
CA GLY A 60 11.20 -10.09 -1.61
C GLY A 60 9.96 -9.24 -1.33
N HIS A 61 9.14 -9.68 -0.38
CA HIS A 61 8.00 -8.92 0.10
C HIS A 61 7.71 -9.25 1.56
N ILE A 62 7.01 -8.36 2.23
CA ILE A 62 6.52 -8.53 3.59
C ILE A 62 5.01 -8.39 3.54
N GLU A 63 4.29 -9.44 3.89
CA GLU A 63 2.84 -9.39 4.08
C GLU A 63 2.52 -8.70 5.39
N LEU A 64 1.69 -7.65 5.34
CA LEU A 64 1.30 -6.90 6.51
C LEU A 64 0.15 -7.58 7.23
N ALA A 65 0.15 -7.51 8.56
CA ALA A 65 -0.95 -8.04 9.38
C ALA A 65 -2.26 -7.27 9.19
N ALA A 66 -2.18 -6.00 8.78
CA ALA A 66 -3.31 -5.14 8.45
C ALA A 66 -2.92 -4.17 7.34
N PRO A 67 -3.88 -3.72 6.50
CA PRO A 67 -3.62 -2.72 5.48
C PRO A 67 -3.09 -1.42 6.06
N VAL A 68 -2.14 -0.80 5.36
CA VAL A 68 -1.51 0.46 5.77
C VAL A 68 -1.60 1.48 4.65
N SER A 69 -1.99 2.71 4.97
CA SER A 69 -2.03 3.81 4.02
C SER A 69 -0.62 4.29 3.69
N HIS A 70 -0.32 4.42 2.40
CA HIS A 70 0.95 4.99 1.96
C HIS A 70 0.98 6.49 2.23
N ILE A 71 1.99 6.94 2.98
CA ILE A 71 2.08 8.31 3.51
C ILE A 71 2.13 9.39 2.41
N TRP A 72 2.70 9.09 1.26
CA TRP A 72 2.81 10.05 0.14
C TRP A 72 1.46 10.42 -0.45
N TYR A 73 0.51 9.49 -0.46
CA TYR A 73 -0.84 9.74 -0.98
C TYR A 73 -1.78 10.29 0.08
N PHE A 74 -1.45 10.09 1.35
CA PHE A 74 -2.22 10.61 2.48
C PHE A 74 -1.75 12.01 2.91
N LYS A 75 -0.46 12.19 3.26
CA LYS A 75 0.10 13.47 3.76
C LYS A 75 0.67 14.38 2.68
N GLY A 76 0.59 14.00 1.41
CA GLY A 76 0.95 14.88 0.29
C GLY A 76 0.10 16.15 0.28
N ILE A 77 0.64 17.24 -0.26
CA ILE A 77 -0.08 18.51 -0.43
C ILE A 77 -0.23 18.79 -1.92
N PRO A 78 -1.43 18.63 -2.49
CA PRO A 78 -2.68 18.14 -1.87
C PRO A 78 -2.71 16.62 -1.65
N SER A 79 -3.49 16.14 -0.67
CA SER A 79 -3.70 14.72 -0.44
C SER A 79 -4.44 14.08 -1.63
N ARG A 80 -3.78 13.18 -2.34
CA ARG A 80 -4.39 12.50 -3.51
C ARG A 80 -5.56 11.61 -3.12
N MET A 81 -5.40 10.90 -2.02
CA MET A 81 -6.45 10.07 -1.43
C MET A 81 -7.66 10.92 -1.01
N GLY A 82 -7.42 12.06 -0.35
CA GLY A 82 -8.47 13.00 0.03
C GLY A 82 -9.20 13.62 -1.17
N LEU A 83 -8.49 13.89 -2.28
CA LEU A 83 -9.09 14.43 -3.51
C LEU A 83 -10.01 13.41 -4.21
N ILE A 84 -9.59 12.16 -4.33
CA ILE A 84 -10.39 11.10 -4.96
C ILE A 84 -11.65 10.83 -4.12
N LEU A 85 -11.49 10.63 -2.81
CA LEU A 85 -12.61 10.34 -1.90
C LEU A 85 -13.50 11.55 -1.62
N ASP A 86 -13.05 12.75 -1.94
CA ASP A 86 -13.68 14.01 -1.55
C ASP A 86 -13.80 14.20 -0.03
N ILE A 87 -12.77 13.76 0.69
CA ILE A 87 -12.67 13.85 2.14
C ILE A 87 -11.56 14.83 2.51
N SER A 88 -11.78 15.64 3.55
CA SER A 88 -10.76 16.56 4.04
C SER A 88 -9.57 15.80 4.61
N PRO A 89 -8.33 16.31 4.50
CA PRO A 89 -7.15 15.64 5.07
C PRO A 89 -7.28 15.41 6.58
N ARG A 90 -7.89 16.33 7.31
CA ARG A 90 -8.14 16.18 8.76
C ARG A 90 -9.13 15.06 9.07
N SER A 91 -10.19 14.94 8.27
CA SER A 91 -11.17 13.86 8.40
C SER A 91 -10.56 12.51 8.08
N LEU A 92 -9.76 12.44 7.00
CA LEU A 92 -9.04 11.24 6.60
C LEU A 92 -8.05 10.80 7.69
N GLU A 93 -7.34 11.75 8.30
CA GLU A 93 -6.41 11.48 9.41
C GLU A 93 -7.13 10.84 10.61
N LYS A 94 -8.28 11.38 11.01
CA LYS A 94 -9.07 10.84 12.11
C LYS A 94 -9.48 9.38 11.88
N VAL A 95 -9.84 9.01 10.66
CA VAL A 95 -10.19 7.62 10.31
C VAL A 95 -8.96 6.73 10.31
N LEU A 96 -7.87 7.14 9.64
CA LEU A 96 -6.64 6.34 9.53
C LEU A 96 -5.97 6.08 10.87
N TYR A 97 -6.06 7.02 11.82
CA TYR A 97 -5.51 6.87 13.18
C TYR A 97 -6.52 6.34 14.20
N PHE A 98 -7.63 5.76 13.74
CA PHE A 98 -8.64 5.11 14.59
C PHE A 98 -9.32 6.04 15.62
N ALA A 99 -9.38 7.35 15.33
CA ALA A 99 -10.06 8.30 16.18
C ALA A 99 -11.57 8.40 15.90
N ASN A 100 -11.98 8.13 14.66
CA ASN A 100 -13.38 8.18 14.24
C ASN A 100 -13.72 7.01 13.32
N TYR A 101 -14.99 6.60 13.37
CA TYR A 101 -15.60 5.72 12.37
C TYR A 101 -15.93 6.50 11.11
N ILE A 102 -15.97 5.80 9.98
CA ILE A 102 -16.49 6.33 8.72
C ILE A 102 -17.62 5.43 8.21
N VAL A 103 -18.71 6.04 7.76
CA VAL A 103 -19.84 5.31 7.19
C VAL A 103 -19.47 4.82 5.79
N LEU A 104 -19.43 3.50 5.62
CA LEU A 104 -19.19 2.83 4.34
C LEU A 104 -20.49 2.71 3.55
N ASP A 105 -21.55 2.27 4.22
CA ASP A 105 -22.87 2.11 3.66
C ASP A 105 -23.91 2.61 4.67
N ALA A 106 -24.73 3.56 4.25
CA ALA A 106 -25.75 4.16 5.11
C ALA A 106 -27.02 3.27 5.22
N GLY A 107 -27.23 2.33 4.30
CA GLY A 107 -28.46 1.54 4.25
C GLY A 107 -29.72 2.42 4.28
N ASP A 108 -30.73 1.97 5.03
CA ASP A 108 -32.00 2.69 5.20
C ASP A 108 -31.97 3.70 6.38
N THR A 109 -30.79 4.16 6.79
CA THR A 109 -30.61 5.09 7.90
C THR A 109 -30.44 6.53 7.39
N PRO A 110 -30.70 7.56 8.21
CA PRO A 110 -30.48 8.97 7.83
C PRO A 110 -29.00 9.37 7.80
N LEU A 111 -28.07 8.42 8.00
CA LEU A 111 -26.64 8.64 7.89
C LEU A 111 -26.25 8.90 6.43
N VAL A 112 -25.14 9.60 6.25
CA VAL A 112 -24.61 9.88 4.92
C VAL A 112 -23.36 9.07 4.69
N LYS A 113 -23.20 8.48 3.50
CA LYS A 113 -21.97 7.77 3.11
C LYS A 113 -20.77 8.70 3.27
N LYS A 114 -19.65 8.18 3.81
CA LYS A 114 -18.43 8.92 4.17
C LYS A 114 -18.59 9.90 5.35
N GLN A 115 -19.72 9.91 6.05
CA GLN A 115 -19.87 10.65 7.31
C GLN A 115 -18.93 10.08 8.37
N LEU A 116 -18.31 10.98 9.13
CA LEU A 116 -17.51 10.55 10.30
C LEU A 116 -18.41 10.51 11.54
N LEU A 117 -18.22 9.47 12.33
CA LEU A 117 -18.90 9.29 13.60
C LEU A 117 -17.82 9.16 14.69
N SER A 118 -18.01 9.85 15.79
CA SER A 118 -17.29 9.60 17.02
C SER A 118 -17.77 8.27 17.64
N GLU A 119 -17.05 7.74 18.61
CA GLU A 119 -17.46 6.50 19.28
C GLU A 119 -18.86 6.62 19.93
N GLY A 120 -19.17 7.75 20.57
CA GLY A 120 -20.49 8.00 21.14
C GLY A 120 -21.59 8.02 20.07
N GLU A 121 -21.40 8.77 18.98
CA GLU A 121 -22.36 8.84 17.86
C GLU A 121 -22.54 7.47 17.19
N TYR A 122 -21.48 6.66 17.12
CA TYR A 122 -21.58 5.29 16.61
C TYR A 122 -22.43 4.40 17.51
N ILE A 123 -22.24 4.45 18.84
CA ILE A 123 -23.03 3.69 19.81
C ILE A 123 -24.50 4.09 19.72
N GLU A 124 -24.80 5.39 19.73
CA GLU A 124 -26.18 5.90 19.58
C GLU A 124 -26.82 5.47 18.25
N ALA A 125 -26.08 5.54 17.14
CA ALA A 125 -26.58 5.10 15.84
C ALA A 125 -26.83 3.59 15.82
N ARG A 126 -25.96 2.79 16.45
CA ARG A 126 -26.09 1.34 16.55
C ARG A 126 -27.30 0.95 17.42
N ASP A 127 -27.51 1.63 18.51
CA ASP A 127 -28.66 1.38 19.40
C ASP A 127 -30.00 1.73 18.71
N LYS A 128 -29.98 2.79 17.88
CA LYS A 128 -31.17 3.29 17.19
C LYS A 128 -31.49 2.52 15.90
N TYR A 129 -30.49 2.14 15.12
CA TYR A 129 -30.64 1.57 13.77
C TYR A 129 -30.15 0.12 13.68
N GLY A 130 -29.57 -0.45 14.74
CA GLY A 130 -29.06 -1.81 14.77
C GLY A 130 -27.97 -2.07 13.73
N SER A 131 -28.16 -3.10 12.91
CA SER A 131 -27.24 -3.51 11.85
C SER A 131 -27.58 -2.93 10.46
N GLY A 132 -28.46 -1.93 10.39
CA GLY A 132 -28.94 -1.35 9.13
C GLY A 132 -27.91 -0.51 8.36
N PHE A 133 -26.73 -0.30 8.88
CA PHE A 133 -25.65 0.46 8.24
C PHE A 133 -24.28 -0.20 8.47
N LYS A 134 -23.31 0.15 7.63
CA LYS A 134 -21.94 -0.35 7.76
C LYS A 134 -20.97 0.80 8.03
N VAL A 135 -20.11 0.61 9.00
CA VAL A 135 -19.02 1.53 9.32
C VAL A 135 -17.69 0.79 9.37
N GLY A 136 -16.62 1.56 9.25
CA GLY A 136 -15.26 1.03 9.38
C GLY A 136 -14.32 2.03 9.99
N MET A 137 -13.13 1.58 10.32
CA MET A 137 -12.02 2.39 10.84
C MET A 137 -10.74 2.03 10.12
N GLY A 138 -9.76 2.94 10.17
CA GLY A 138 -8.41 2.70 9.69
C GLY A 138 -8.30 2.59 8.17
N ALA A 139 -7.17 2.06 7.72
CA ALA A 139 -6.86 1.93 6.31
C ALA A 139 -7.78 0.94 5.58
N THR A 140 -8.29 -0.08 6.26
CA THR A 140 -9.23 -1.05 5.69
C THR A 140 -10.53 -0.39 5.23
N ALA A 141 -11.08 0.54 6.03
CA ALA A 141 -12.27 1.29 5.66
C ALA A 141 -12.04 2.21 4.46
N ILE A 142 -10.89 2.88 4.44
CA ILE A 142 -10.51 3.74 3.31
C ILE A 142 -10.29 2.93 2.04
N LYS A 143 -9.68 1.73 2.15
CA LYS A 143 -9.50 0.82 1.03
C LYS A 143 -10.85 0.41 0.42
N ALA A 144 -11.80 -0.01 1.23
CA ALA A 144 -13.15 -0.37 0.79
C ALA A 144 -13.83 0.79 0.03
N LEU A 145 -13.72 2.02 0.53
CA LEU A 145 -14.25 3.20 -0.16
C LEU A 145 -13.55 3.49 -1.50
N LEU A 146 -12.24 3.21 -1.61
CA LEU A 146 -11.49 3.39 -2.85
C LEU A 146 -11.82 2.32 -3.88
N GLU A 147 -12.06 1.07 -3.45
CA GLU A 147 -12.45 -0.06 -4.31
C GLU A 147 -13.81 0.15 -4.98
N GLU A 148 -14.71 0.87 -4.33
CA GLU A 148 -16.04 1.17 -4.85
C GLU A 148 -16.06 2.29 -5.91
N ILE A 149 -14.96 3.03 -6.10
CA ILE A 149 -14.92 4.17 -7.01
C ILE A 149 -14.76 3.73 -8.45
N ASP A 150 -15.75 4.05 -9.28
CA ASP A 150 -15.58 4.06 -10.74
C ASP A 150 -14.95 5.38 -11.19
N LEU A 151 -13.67 5.32 -11.53
CA LEU A 151 -12.90 6.49 -12.00
C LEU A 151 -13.47 7.09 -13.29
N SER A 152 -14.05 6.29 -14.16
CA SER A 152 -14.60 6.74 -15.44
C SER A 152 -15.87 7.56 -15.20
N ALA A 153 -16.76 7.05 -14.37
CA ALA A 153 -17.99 7.75 -13.96
C ALA A 153 -17.64 9.05 -13.21
N LEU A 154 -16.75 8.97 -12.22
CA LEU A 154 -16.31 10.14 -11.45
C LEU A 154 -15.67 11.23 -12.32
N THR A 155 -14.88 10.85 -13.32
CA THR A 155 -14.28 11.79 -14.27
C THR A 155 -15.35 12.49 -15.12
N ALA A 156 -16.37 11.76 -15.56
CA ALA A 156 -17.48 12.35 -16.32
C ALA A 156 -18.30 13.32 -15.47
N GLU A 157 -18.59 12.96 -14.21
CA GLU A 157 -19.28 13.83 -13.25
C GLU A 157 -18.51 15.12 -12.99
N LEU A 158 -17.20 15.02 -12.72
CA LEU A 158 -16.34 16.18 -12.47
C LEU A 158 -16.24 17.10 -13.68
N ARG A 159 -16.21 16.57 -14.90
CA ARG A 159 -16.25 17.38 -16.13
C ARG A 159 -17.58 18.12 -16.31
N ALA A 160 -18.67 17.51 -15.92
CA ALA A 160 -19.99 18.16 -15.94
C ALA A 160 -20.05 19.27 -14.86
N GLU A 161 -19.63 18.98 -13.63
CA GLU A 161 -19.56 19.92 -12.53
C GLU A 161 -18.74 21.18 -12.88
N LEU A 162 -17.61 21.01 -13.57
CA LEU A 162 -16.74 22.13 -13.98
C LEU A 162 -17.42 23.19 -14.86
N LYS A 163 -18.51 22.86 -15.54
CA LYS A 163 -19.28 23.78 -16.35
C LYS A 163 -20.20 24.66 -15.51
N GLU A 164 -20.59 24.20 -14.34
CA GLU A 164 -21.58 24.84 -13.47
C GLU A 164 -20.95 25.61 -12.29
N VAL A 165 -19.76 25.18 -11.84
CA VAL A 165 -19.12 25.75 -10.66
C VAL A 165 -18.11 26.84 -10.99
N SER A 166 -17.93 27.78 -10.04
CA SER A 166 -16.96 28.87 -10.13
C SER A 166 -16.14 29.02 -8.83
N GLY A 167 -15.10 29.86 -8.86
CA GLY A 167 -14.29 30.18 -7.69
C GLY A 167 -13.54 28.98 -7.11
N GLN A 168 -13.50 28.89 -5.80
CA GLN A 168 -12.75 27.85 -5.07
C GLN A 168 -13.25 26.42 -5.35
N ARG A 169 -14.55 26.26 -5.57
CA ARG A 169 -15.13 24.94 -5.94
C ARG A 169 -14.59 24.46 -7.27
N LYS A 170 -14.45 25.34 -8.25
CA LYS A 170 -13.88 25.02 -9.56
C LYS A 170 -12.42 24.56 -9.43
N ILE A 171 -11.60 25.27 -8.63
CA ILE A 171 -10.20 24.90 -8.40
C ILE A 171 -10.10 23.50 -7.77
N ARG A 172 -10.98 23.20 -6.82
CA ARG A 172 -11.02 21.86 -6.18
C ARG A 172 -11.42 20.78 -7.19
N ALA A 173 -12.47 21.02 -7.98
CA ALA A 173 -12.93 20.08 -9.01
C ALA A 173 -11.86 19.81 -10.07
N VAL A 174 -11.12 20.85 -10.52
CA VAL A 174 -9.99 20.70 -11.44
C VAL A 174 -8.92 19.79 -10.84
N ARG A 175 -8.49 20.03 -9.60
CA ARG A 175 -7.47 19.19 -8.93
C ARG A 175 -7.93 17.73 -8.77
N ARG A 176 -9.21 17.51 -8.46
CA ARG A 176 -9.78 16.16 -8.40
C ARG A 176 -9.76 15.49 -9.75
N LEU A 177 -10.17 16.20 -10.79
CA LEU A 177 -10.16 15.69 -12.16
C LEU A 177 -8.74 15.30 -12.64
N GLU A 178 -7.76 16.15 -12.40
CA GLU A 178 -6.35 15.89 -12.74
C GLU A 178 -5.85 14.56 -12.11
N VAL A 179 -6.17 14.33 -10.84
CA VAL A 179 -5.77 13.10 -10.15
C VAL A 179 -6.51 11.89 -10.72
N CYS A 180 -7.83 11.97 -10.95
CA CYS A 180 -8.60 10.87 -11.55
C CYS A 180 -8.09 10.52 -12.96
N GLU A 181 -7.83 11.54 -13.79
CA GLU A 181 -7.27 11.32 -15.13
C GLU A 181 -5.86 10.71 -15.11
N ALA A 182 -5.02 11.08 -14.13
CA ALA A 182 -3.71 10.50 -13.96
C ALA A 182 -3.81 8.99 -13.63
N PHE A 183 -4.74 8.58 -12.76
CA PHE A 183 -5.02 7.15 -12.49
C PHE A 183 -5.51 6.42 -13.72
N LEU A 184 -6.47 6.98 -14.46
CA LEU A 184 -6.98 6.38 -15.70
C LEU A 184 -5.88 6.20 -16.76
N LYS A 185 -5.05 7.22 -16.96
CA LYS A 185 -3.95 7.17 -17.95
C LYS A 185 -2.85 6.17 -17.58
N SER A 186 -2.55 6.04 -16.29
CA SER A 186 -1.52 5.11 -15.80
C SER A 186 -2.01 3.66 -15.67
N GLY A 187 -3.32 3.42 -15.68
CA GLY A 187 -3.92 2.12 -15.43
C GLY A 187 -3.79 1.64 -13.98
N ASN A 188 -3.35 2.51 -13.07
CA ASN A 188 -3.26 2.21 -11.65
C ASN A 188 -4.64 2.31 -10.98
N ARG A 189 -4.87 1.47 -9.99
CA ARG A 189 -6.11 1.45 -9.22
C ARG A 189 -5.97 2.29 -7.95
N PRO A 190 -7.02 3.06 -7.56
CA PRO A 190 -6.96 3.93 -6.37
C PRO A 190 -6.68 3.19 -5.07
N GLU A 191 -7.22 1.98 -4.91
CA GLU A 191 -7.02 1.15 -3.72
C GLU A 191 -5.56 0.73 -3.51
N TRP A 192 -4.71 0.78 -4.53
CA TRP A 192 -3.27 0.49 -4.41
C TRP A 192 -2.51 1.54 -3.60
N MET A 193 -3.14 2.67 -3.28
CA MET A 193 -2.59 3.62 -2.29
C MET A 193 -2.60 3.07 -0.86
N ILE A 194 -3.31 1.97 -0.63
CA ILE A 194 -3.33 1.21 0.62
C ILE A 194 -2.53 -0.07 0.38
N LEU A 195 -1.53 -0.31 1.21
CA LEU A 195 -0.61 -1.42 1.07
C LEU A 195 -1.03 -2.59 1.95
N ASP A 196 -1.16 -3.76 1.37
CA ASP A 196 -1.29 -5.05 2.08
C ASP A 196 0.06 -5.77 2.15
N VAL A 197 0.92 -5.48 1.19
CA VAL A 197 2.24 -6.09 1.01
C VAL A 197 3.28 -5.00 0.76
N VAL A 198 4.41 -5.06 1.45
CA VAL A 198 5.53 -4.14 1.25
C VAL A 198 6.62 -4.85 0.46
N PRO A 199 7.05 -4.32 -0.70
CA PRO A 199 8.16 -4.89 -1.45
C PRO A 199 9.48 -4.67 -0.71
N VAL A 200 10.37 -5.67 -0.79
CA VAL A 200 11.72 -5.63 -0.24
C VAL A 200 12.70 -5.67 -1.40
N ILE A 201 13.53 -4.63 -1.50
CA ILE A 201 14.55 -4.54 -2.54
C ILE A 201 15.60 -5.62 -2.37
N PRO A 202 16.30 -6.02 -3.46
CA PRO A 202 17.38 -6.99 -3.39
C PRO A 202 18.45 -6.58 -2.37
N PRO A 203 19.04 -7.53 -1.62
CA PRO A 203 20.02 -7.21 -0.57
C PRO A 203 21.35 -6.66 -1.10
N GLU A 204 21.67 -6.93 -2.37
CA GLU A 204 22.92 -6.49 -3.02
C GLU A 204 22.62 -5.80 -4.37
N PRO A 205 21.85 -4.71 -4.40
CA PRO A 205 21.62 -3.97 -5.64
C PRO A 205 22.91 -3.28 -6.10
N VAL A 206 23.11 -3.24 -7.41
CA VAL A 206 24.27 -2.57 -8.04
C VAL A 206 24.41 -1.10 -7.62
N SER A 207 23.35 -0.52 -7.12
CA SER A 207 23.20 0.92 -6.89
C SER A 207 23.25 1.36 -5.41
N TYR A 208 23.56 0.48 -4.45
CA TYR A 208 23.67 0.92 -3.04
C TYR A 208 24.64 2.07 -2.84
N THR A 209 25.70 2.13 -3.63
CA THR A 209 26.68 3.21 -3.60
C THR A 209 26.20 4.51 -4.24
N HIS A 210 25.12 4.47 -5.02
CA HIS A 210 24.57 5.60 -5.78
C HIS A 210 23.17 6.03 -5.36
N LEU A 211 22.45 5.22 -4.56
CA LEU A 211 21.12 5.58 -4.07
C LEU A 211 21.23 6.49 -2.84
N ARG A 212 20.71 7.70 -2.97
CA ARG A 212 20.42 8.54 -1.81
C ARG A 212 19.14 8.02 -1.13
N ALA A 213 19.01 8.22 0.19
CA ALA A 213 17.87 7.72 0.96
C ALA A 213 16.48 8.16 0.42
N HIS A 214 16.40 9.32 -0.24
CA HIS A 214 15.18 9.82 -0.88
C HIS A 214 14.97 9.32 -2.32
N GLU A 215 16.00 8.82 -2.99
CA GLU A 215 15.88 8.21 -4.32
C GLU A 215 15.35 6.78 -4.22
N THR A 216 15.66 6.07 -3.13
CA THR A 216 15.09 4.76 -2.83
C THR A 216 13.57 4.80 -2.71
N ALA A 217 13.04 5.89 -2.20
CA ALA A 217 11.61 6.10 -2.02
C ALA A 217 10.91 6.59 -3.31
N ALA A 218 11.64 7.20 -4.25
CA ALA A 218 11.08 7.72 -5.50
C ALA A 218 10.91 6.64 -6.60
N ASN A 219 11.60 5.50 -6.46
CA ASN A 219 11.60 4.40 -7.43
C ASN A 219 10.74 3.20 -7.01
N LEU A 220 10.04 3.27 -5.90
CA LEU A 220 9.00 2.38 -5.44
C LEU A 220 7.64 3.05 -5.66
#